data_216bd9471276002cefd9fd552a9b89e9
#
_entry.id   216bd9471276002cefd9fd552a9b89e9
#
_cell.length_a   1.000
_cell.length_b   1.000
_cell.length_c   1.000
_cell.angle_alpha   90.00
_cell.angle_beta   90.00
_cell.angle_gamma   90.00
#
_symmetry.space_group_name_H-M   'P 1'
#
loop_
_entity.id
_entity.type
_entity.pdbx_description
1 polymer ?
#
loop_
_entity_poly.entity_id
_entity_poly.type
_entity_poly.pdbx_seq_one_letter_code
_entity_poly.pdbx_strand_id
1 'polypeptide(L)'
;MERHFKGISNHWRISILILVKKNPRINLDDMVTELKGNFKTISEHTRKLVQAGLLNKKYKGRNVIHSLSPYGERVVDFIKSF
;
A
#
# COMPACT_ATOMS: atom_id res chain seq x y z
N MET A 1 7.34 -15.40 18.22
CA MET A 1 7.82 -15.60 16.84
C MET A 1 6.75 -15.26 15.80
N GLU A 2 5.62 -15.93 15.87
CA GLU A 2 4.53 -15.63 14.92
C GLU A 2 4.08 -14.19 14.95
N ARG A 3 4.05 -13.59 16.12
CA ARG A 3 3.66 -12.19 16.26
C ARG A 3 4.55 -11.26 15.46
N HIS A 4 5.84 -11.55 15.43
CA HIS A 4 6.78 -10.73 14.68
C HIS A 4 6.53 -10.81 13.18
N PHE A 5 6.28 -12.02 12.67
CA PHE A 5 6.02 -12.19 11.26
C PHE A 5 4.72 -11.53 10.85
N LYS A 6 3.67 -11.70 11.64
CA LYS A 6 2.39 -11.04 11.37
C LYS A 6 2.52 -9.53 11.46
N GLY A 7 3.27 -9.05 12.44
CA GLY A 7 3.51 -7.62 12.61
C GLY A 7 4.26 -7.03 11.43
N ILE A 8 5.27 -7.74 10.92
CA ILE A 8 6.03 -7.29 9.75
C ILE A 8 5.13 -7.19 8.53
N SER A 9 4.30 -8.21 8.29
CA SER A 9 3.36 -8.21 7.17
C SER A 9 2.38 -7.04 7.25
N ASN A 10 1.80 -6.84 8.43
CA ASN A 10 0.88 -5.74 8.66
C ASN A 10 1.58 -4.39 8.53
N HIS A 11 2.82 -4.31 8.98
CA HIS A 11 3.61 -3.09 8.85
C HIS A 11 3.74 -2.66 7.39
N TRP A 12 4.08 -3.58 6.50
CA TRP A 12 4.19 -3.26 5.08
C TRP A 12 2.88 -2.75 4.51
N ARG A 13 1.77 -3.43 4.83
CA ARG A 13 0.46 -3.04 4.33
C ARG A 13 0.04 -1.67 4.86
N ILE A 14 0.24 -1.44 6.14
CA ILE A 14 -0.07 -0.15 6.77
C ILE A 14 0.79 0.95 6.14
N SER A 15 2.09 0.69 5.98
CA SER A 15 3.01 1.67 5.39
C SER A 15 2.62 2.03 3.96
N ILE A 16 2.21 1.04 3.17
CA ILE A 16 1.76 1.28 1.80
C ILE A 16 0.51 2.15 1.79
N LEU A 17 -0.47 1.83 2.62
CA LEU A 17 -1.72 2.59 2.68
C LEU A 17 -1.47 4.04 3.07
N ILE A 18 -0.63 4.27 4.08
CA ILE A 18 -0.30 5.61 4.53
C ILE A 18 0.44 6.38 3.44
N LEU A 19 1.37 5.72 2.76
CA LEU A 19 2.13 6.36 1.68
C LEU A 19 1.21 6.76 0.52
N VAL A 20 0.28 5.90 0.14
CA VAL A 20 -0.67 6.20 -0.93
C VAL A 20 -1.59 7.34 -0.52
N LYS A 21 -1.95 7.43 0.76
CA LYS A 21 -2.74 8.55 1.27
C LYS A 21 -1.99 9.87 1.09
N LYS A 22 -0.70 9.88 1.39
CA LYS A 22 0.13 11.08 1.26
C LYS A 22 0.45 11.42 -0.19
N ASN A 23 0.59 10.42 -1.03
CA ASN A 23 0.97 10.57 -2.43
C ASN A 23 -0.02 9.86 -3.33
N PRO A 24 -1.22 10.43 -3.52
CA PRO A 24 -2.20 9.85 -4.43
C PRO A 24 -1.60 9.74 -5.83
N ARG A 25 -1.89 8.63 -6.50
CA ARG A 25 -1.39 8.36 -7.85
C ARG A 25 0.08 7.96 -7.90
N ILE A 26 0.63 7.54 -6.75
CA ILE A 26 2.01 7.06 -6.70
C ILE A 26 2.15 5.75 -7.51
N ASN A 27 3.25 5.59 -8.23
CA ASN A 27 3.52 4.35 -8.95
C ASN A 27 4.30 3.37 -8.06
N LEU A 28 4.38 2.13 -8.51
CA LEU A 28 4.99 1.07 -7.72
C LEU A 28 6.48 1.30 -7.48
N ASP A 29 7.20 1.78 -8.49
CA ASP A 29 8.64 2.04 -8.35
C ASP A 29 8.90 3.09 -7.27
N ASP A 30 8.09 4.13 -7.24
CA ASP A 30 8.21 5.16 -6.21
C ASP A 30 7.87 4.63 -4.83
N MET A 31 6.89 3.73 -4.73
CA MET A 31 6.60 3.07 -3.45
C MET A 31 7.81 2.30 -2.93
N VAL A 32 8.45 1.55 -3.81
CA VAL A 32 9.62 0.76 -3.42
C VAL A 32 10.73 1.68 -2.92
N THR A 33 10.99 2.77 -3.62
CA THR A 33 12.01 3.73 -3.25
C THR A 33 11.69 4.39 -1.90
N GLU A 34 10.46 4.88 -1.74
CA GLU A 34 10.05 5.57 -0.53
C GLU A 34 10.06 4.67 0.70
N LEU A 35 9.62 3.44 0.54
CA LEU A 35 9.53 2.49 1.64
C LEU A 35 10.84 1.75 1.87
N LYS A 36 11.82 1.92 0.99
CA LYS A 36 13.12 1.25 1.05
C LYS A 36 12.96 -0.26 1.16
N GLY A 37 11.97 -0.78 0.46
CA GLY A 37 11.65 -2.19 0.50
C GLY A 37 12.15 -2.93 -0.74
N ASN A 38 11.98 -4.24 -0.70
CA ASN A 38 12.27 -5.11 -1.82
C ASN A 38 11.10 -5.01 -2.81
N PHE A 39 11.41 -4.89 -4.11
CA PHE A 39 10.38 -4.76 -5.15
C PHE A 39 9.36 -5.88 -5.07
N LYS A 40 9.82 -7.12 -4.94
CA LYS A 40 8.94 -8.28 -4.89
C LYS A 40 7.98 -8.22 -3.70
N THR A 41 8.50 -7.88 -2.53
CA THR A 41 7.72 -7.79 -1.31
C THR A 41 6.66 -6.68 -1.41
N ILE A 42 7.08 -5.48 -1.81
CA ILE A 42 6.17 -4.34 -1.93
C ILE A 42 5.12 -4.62 -3.00
N SER A 43 5.53 -5.19 -4.13
CA SER A 43 4.62 -5.54 -5.22
C SER A 43 3.55 -6.53 -4.77
N GLU A 44 3.92 -7.56 -4.01
CA GLU A 44 2.97 -8.55 -3.52
C GLU A 44 1.98 -7.96 -2.53
N HIS A 45 2.45 -7.16 -1.59
CA HIS A 45 1.56 -6.52 -0.62
C HIS A 45 0.61 -5.54 -1.29
N THR A 46 1.12 -4.77 -2.25
CA THR A 46 0.29 -3.83 -3.01
C THR A 46 -0.80 -4.57 -3.78
N ARG A 47 -0.44 -5.67 -4.44
CA ARG A 47 -1.40 -6.49 -5.17
C ARG A 47 -2.50 -7.03 -4.24
N LYS A 48 -2.13 -7.50 -3.06
CA LYS A 48 -3.09 -8.00 -2.08
C LYS A 48 -4.03 -6.90 -1.59
N LEU A 49 -3.52 -5.68 -1.44
CA LEU A 49 -4.35 -4.53 -1.06
C LEU A 49 -5.35 -4.17 -2.15
N VAL A 50 -4.94 -4.27 -3.41
CA VAL A 50 -5.85 -4.06 -4.54
C VAL A 50 -6.93 -5.14 -4.54
N GLN A 51 -6.54 -6.40 -4.36
CA GLN A 51 -7.50 -7.52 -4.29
C GLN A 51 -8.48 -7.39 -3.14
N ALA A 52 -8.02 -6.85 -2.02
CA ALA A 52 -8.88 -6.63 -0.86
C ALA A 52 -9.77 -5.40 -1.00
N GLY A 53 -9.65 -4.65 -2.08
CA GLY A 53 -10.49 -3.48 -2.32
C GLY A 53 -10.05 -2.22 -1.57
N LEU A 54 -8.83 -2.20 -1.04
CA LEU A 54 -8.31 -1.04 -0.31
C LEU A 54 -7.61 -0.05 -1.24
N LEU A 55 -7.06 -0.53 -2.33
CA LEU A 55 -6.39 0.30 -3.33
C LEU A 55 -7.03 0.10 -4.69
N ASN A 56 -7.08 1.17 -5.45
CA ASN A 56 -7.41 1.14 -6.87
C ASN A 56 -6.13 1.21 -7.67
N LYS A 57 -6.12 0.54 -8.79
CA LYS A 57 -4.99 0.50 -9.70
C LYS A 57 -5.43 1.02 -11.07
N LYS A 58 -4.64 1.92 -11.64
CA LYS A 58 -4.95 2.49 -12.94
C LYS A 58 -3.68 2.54 -13.78
N TYR A 59 -3.79 2.09 -15.02
CA TYR A 59 -2.68 2.18 -15.96
C TYR A 59 -2.65 3.54 -16.62
N LYS A 60 -1.49 4.16 -16.63
CA LYS A 60 -1.28 5.44 -17.31
C LYS A 60 0.00 5.32 -18.11
N GLY A 61 -0.14 5.06 -19.41
CA GLY A 61 1.00 4.73 -20.24
C GLY A 61 1.67 3.46 -19.75
N ARG A 62 2.96 3.55 -19.46
CA ARG A 62 3.72 2.41 -18.91
C ARG A 62 3.68 2.34 -17.40
N ASN A 63 3.10 3.34 -16.76
CA ASN A 63 3.05 3.40 -15.32
C ASN A 63 1.77 2.80 -14.77
N VAL A 64 1.87 2.22 -13.59
CA VAL A 64 0.71 1.75 -12.85
C VAL A 64 0.62 2.62 -11.60
N ILE A 65 -0.41 3.44 -11.54
CA ILE A 65 -0.60 4.34 -10.40
C ILE A 65 -1.64 3.76 -9.45
N HIS A 66 -1.49 4.11 -8.18
CA HIS A 66 -2.34 3.59 -7.12
C HIS A 66 -2.97 4.73 -6.35
N SER A 67 -4.22 4.52 -5.91
CA SER A 67 -4.93 5.47 -5.07
C SER A 67 -5.75 4.68 -4.06
N LEU A 68 -6.14 5.32 -2.96
CA LEU A 68 -7.03 4.68 -1.99
C LEU A 68 -8.44 4.60 -2.56
N SER A 69 -9.08 3.44 -2.36
CA SER A 69 -10.51 3.32 -2.58
C SER A 69 -11.25 4.02 -1.44
N PRO A 70 -12.57 4.26 -1.56
CA PRO A 70 -13.34 4.76 -0.40
C PRO A 70 -13.18 3.89 0.84
N TYR A 71 -13.11 2.58 0.66
CA TYR A 71 -12.87 1.66 1.77
C TYR A 71 -11.46 1.84 2.33
N GLY A 72 -10.46 2.00 1.46
CA GLY A 72 -9.09 2.26 1.87
C GLY A 72 -8.96 3.56 2.66
N GLU A 73 -9.68 4.60 2.26
CA GLU A 73 -9.72 5.86 2.99
C GLU A 73 -10.21 5.65 4.42
N ARG A 74 -11.28 4.87 4.58
CA ARG A 74 -11.83 4.58 5.91
C ARG A 74 -10.85 3.80 6.77
N VAL A 75 -10.16 2.84 6.18
CA VAL A 75 -9.17 2.04 6.89
C VAL A 75 -8.01 2.90 7.36
N VAL A 76 -7.51 3.80 6.51
CA VAL A 76 -6.44 4.71 6.88
C VAL A 76 -6.88 5.64 8.01
N ASP A 77 -8.08 6.19 7.91
CA ASP A 77 -8.63 7.05 8.96
C ASP A 77 -8.72 6.30 10.29
N PHE A 78 -9.15 5.05 10.25
CA PHE A 78 -9.21 4.20 11.43
C PHE A 78 -7.82 3.97 12.03
N ILE A 79 -6.85 3.64 11.19
CA ILE A 79 -5.47 3.43 11.62
C ILE A 79 -4.92 4.69 12.28
N LYS A 80 -5.15 5.85 11.70
CA LYS A 80 -4.66 7.12 12.23
C LYS A 80 -5.33 7.54 13.53
N SER A 81 -6.46 6.94 13.87
CA SER A 81 -7.18 7.27 15.10
C SER A 81 -6.55 6.62 16.35
N PHE A 82 -5.61 5.73 16.17
CA PHE A 82 -4.92 5.09 17.29
C PHE A 82 -3.72 5.86 17.80
#